data_e056cb9d2378a626924d67acc9b57000
#
_entry.id   e056cb9d2378a626924d67acc9b57000
#
_cell.length_a   1.000
_cell.length_b   1.000
_cell.length_c   1.000
_cell.angle_alpha   90.00
_cell.angle_beta   90.00
_cell.angle_gamma   90.00
#
_symmetry.space_group_name_H-M   'P 1'
#
loop_
_entity.id
_entity.type
_entity.pdbx_description
1 polymer ?
#
loop_
_entity_poly.entity_id
_entity_poly.type
_entity_poly.pdbx_seq_one_letter_code
_entity_poly.pdbx_strand_id
1 'polypeptide(L)'
;MTAETDKEFFQRADEYIDVANQQATQVNRGKVSASMMFATARFNAWVSASGTESSEDLASVKAEALEYFISEYRKMLEENLDEYIEHFDKYMGPGSGASG
;
A
#
# COMPACT_ATOMS: atom_id res chain seq x y z
N MET A 1 -4.49 5.38 16.77
CA MET A 1 -4.12 6.04 15.51
C MET A 1 -4.89 5.40 14.37
N THR A 2 -5.51 6.20 13.54
CA THR A 2 -6.27 5.72 12.40
C THR A 2 -5.73 6.32 11.14
N ALA A 3 -5.91 5.60 10.02
CA ALA A 3 -5.58 6.16 8.73
C ALA A 3 -6.50 7.33 8.44
N GLU A 4 -5.94 8.45 8.04
CA GLU A 4 -6.71 9.65 7.77
C GLU A 4 -6.87 9.83 6.28
N THR A 5 -8.12 10.10 5.85
CA THR A 5 -8.44 10.36 4.47
C THR A 5 -8.78 11.83 4.32
N ASP A 6 -7.85 12.60 3.77
CA ASP A 6 -8.10 13.99 3.44
C ASP A 6 -8.34 14.09 1.93
N LYS A 7 -8.64 15.29 1.45
CA LYS A 7 -9.04 15.42 0.04
C LYS A 7 -7.91 15.12 -0.94
N GLU A 8 -6.67 15.18 -0.50
CA GLU A 8 -5.52 14.86 -1.34
C GLU A 8 -5.00 13.43 -1.13
N PHE A 9 -5.65 12.65 -0.28
CA PHE A 9 -5.24 11.29 0.03
C PHE A 9 -5.08 10.43 -1.24
N PHE A 10 -6.11 10.42 -2.06
CA PHE A 10 -6.09 9.60 -3.27
C PHE A 10 -5.16 10.17 -4.32
N GLN A 11 -4.98 11.48 -4.34
CA GLN A 11 -4.02 12.10 -5.24
C GLN A 11 -2.60 11.65 -4.91
N ARG A 12 -2.24 11.62 -3.64
CA ARG A 12 -0.92 11.12 -3.23
C ARG A 12 -0.75 9.65 -3.57
N ALA A 13 -1.80 8.85 -3.36
CA ALA A 13 -1.75 7.43 -3.73
C ALA A 13 -1.52 7.27 -5.23
N ASP A 14 -2.20 8.08 -6.03
CA ASP A 14 -2.04 8.02 -7.49
C ASP A 14 -0.62 8.34 -7.93
N GLU A 15 0.06 9.24 -7.22
CA GLU A 15 1.46 9.55 -7.53
C GLU A 15 2.36 8.33 -7.36
N TYR A 16 2.13 7.54 -6.31
CA TYR A 16 2.88 6.30 -6.13
C TYR A 16 2.55 5.29 -7.22
N ILE A 17 1.28 5.21 -7.58
CA ILE A 17 0.84 4.30 -8.66
C ILE A 17 1.49 4.70 -9.98
N ASP A 18 1.62 6.01 -10.26
CA ASP A 18 2.29 6.46 -11.47
C ASP A 18 3.72 5.96 -11.55
N VAL A 19 4.46 6.03 -10.43
CA VAL A 19 5.83 5.50 -10.40
C VAL A 19 5.81 3.98 -10.64
N ALA A 20 4.89 3.27 -9.99
CA ALA A 20 4.78 1.83 -10.17
C ALA A 20 4.50 1.48 -11.64
N ASN A 21 3.62 2.24 -12.28
CA ASN A 21 3.31 2.00 -13.69
C ASN A 21 4.52 2.23 -14.60
N GLN A 22 5.34 3.22 -14.29
CA GLN A 22 6.57 3.47 -15.05
C GLN A 22 7.53 2.30 -14.91
N GLN A 23 7.69 1.79 -13.69
CA GLN A 23 8.58 0.64 -13.46
C GLN A 23 8.06 -0.61 -14.16
N ALA A 24 6.75 -0.76 -14.24
CA ALA A 24 6.14 -1.94 -14.84
C ALA A 24 6.33 -1.99 -16.36
N THR A 25 6.80 -0.92 -16.99
CA THR A 25 7.17 -0.96 -18.39
C THR A 25 8.53 -1.61 -18.60
N GLN A 26 9.32 -1.79 -17.54
CA GLN A 26 10.69 -2.31 -17.64
C GLN A 26 10.87 -3.66 -16.98
N VAL A 27 10.11 -3.95 -15.93
CA VAL A 27 10.19 -5.23 -15.23
C VAL A 27 8.76 -5.73 -15.02
N ASN A 28 8.61 -7.00 -14.65
CA ASN A 28 7.26 -7.53 -14.47
C ASN A 28 6.59 -6.90 -13.24
N ARG A 29 5.28 -6.85 -13.31
CA ARG A 29 4.47 -6.17 -12.28
C ARG A 29 4.58 -6.82 -10.90
N GLY A 30 4.86 -8.11 -10.84
CA GLY A 30 5.06 -8.77 -9.55
C GLY A 30 6.26 -8.23 -8.80
N LYS A 31 7.33 -7.93 -9.54
CA LYS A 31 8.52 -7.33 -8.94
C LYS A 31 8.23 -5.91 -8.46
N VAL A 32 7.47 -5.15 -9.25
CA VAL A 32 7.08 -3.80 -8.85
C VAL A 32 6.22 -3.85 -7.59
N SER A 33 5.26 -4.76 -7.55
CA SER A 33 4.37 -4.92 -6.40
C SER A 33 5.17 -5.25 -5.13
N ALA A 34 6.13 -6.15 -5.23
CA ALA A 34 6.95 -6.53 -4.08
C ALA A 34 7.81 -5.36 -3.60
N SER A 35 8.40 -4.60 -4.51
CA SER A 35 9.20 -3.44 -4.14
C SER A 35 8.36 -2.36 -3.48
N MET A 36 7.14 -2.18 -3.98
CA MET A 36 6.22 -1.19 -3.43
C MET A 36 5.83 -1.57 -2.00
N MET A 37 5.56 -2.86 -1.76
CA MET A 37 5.26 -3.32 -0.40
C MET A 37 6.43 -3.07 0.54
N PHE A 38 7.65 -3.36 0.08
CA PHE A 38 8.81 -3.14 0.92
C PHE A 38 9.01 -1.66 1.23
N ALA A 39 8.87 -0.81 0.22
CA ALA A 39 9.01 0.63 0.40
C ALA A 39 7.98 1.16 1.40
N THR A 40 6.76 0.67 1.30
CA THR A 40 5.69 1.04 2.24
C THR A 40 6.06 0.64 3.66
N ALA A 41 6.52 -0.61 3.84
CA ALA A 41 6.89 -1.11 5.15
C ALA A 41 8.05 -0.30 5.74
N ARG A 42 9.02 0.02 4.91
CA ARG A 42 10.17 0.82 5.35
C ARG A 42 9.74 2.22 5.79
N PHE A 43 8.89 2.86 5.00
CA PHE A 43 8.42 4.19 5.35
C PHE A 43 7.57 4.17 6.62
N ASN A 44 6.69 3.16 6.75
CA ASN A 44 5.86 3.02 7.94
C ASN A 44 6.72 2.78 9.19
N ALA A 45 7.80 2.03 9.04
CA ALA A 45 8.74 1.83 10.16
C ALA A 45 9.39 3.15 10.56
N TRP A 46 9.77 3.95 9.57
CA TRP A 46 10.35 5.26 9.86
C TRP A 46 9.36 6.17 10.58
N VAL A 47 8.10 6.19 10.13
CA VAL A 47 7.07 6.99 10.78
C VAL A 47 6.89 6.55 12.23
N SER A 48 6.87 5.24 12.48
CA SER A 48 6.74 4.73 13.85
C SER A 48 7.93 5.15 14.71
N ALA A 49 9.13 5.02 14.15
CA ALA A 49 10.35 5.38 14.89
C ALA A 49 10.38 6.88 15.19
N SER A 50 9.89 7.69 14.27
CA SER A 50 9.93 9.15 14.45
C SER A 50 9.06 9.63 15.61
N GLY A 51 8.12 8.79 16.05
CA GLY A 51 7.27 9.11 17.20
C GLY A 51 7.82 8.60 18.52
N THR A 52 9.03 8.04 18.53
CA THR A 52 9.63 7.48 19.74
C THR A 52 10.98 8.14 20.00
N GLU A 53 11.52 7.93 21.22
CA GLU A 53 12.75 8.60 21.63
C GLU A 53 13.96 7.68 21.74
N SER A 54 13.77 6.38 21.66
CA SER A 54 14.86 5.40 21.79
C SER A 54 14.47 4.09 21.16
N SER A 55 15.45 3.21 20.99
CA SER A 55 15.17 1.87 20.46
C SER A 55 14.32 1.06 21.45
N GLU A 56 14.51 1.25 22.74
CA GLU A 56 13.66 0.58 23.73
C GLU A 56 12.23 1.06 23.64
N ASP A 57 12.05 2.36 23.41
CA ASP A 57 10.73 2.95 23.25
C ASP A 57 10.04 2.36 22.01
N LEU A 58 10.76 2.32 20.90
CA LEU A 58 10.23 1.73 19.67
C LEU A 58 9.89 0.25 19.86
N ALA A 59 10.78 -0.48 20.54
CA ALA A 59 10.52 -1.90 20.82
C ALA A 59 9.24 -2.08 21.62
N SER A 60 8.97 -1.17 22.55
CA SER A 60 7.79 -1.29 23.41
C SER A 60 6.48 -1.11 22.64
N VAL A 61 6.50 -0.41 21.49
CA VAL A 61 5.28 -0.19 20.70
C VAL A 61 5.26 -1.04 19.42
N LYS A 62 6.23 -1.93 19.25
CA LYS A 62 6.34 -2.72 18.02
C LYS A 62 5.07 -3.52 17.73
N ALA A 63 4.55 -4.22 18.74
CA ALA A 63 3.37 -5.07 18.55
C ALA A 63 2.16 -4.24 18.15
N GLU A 64 1.97 -3.09 18.77
CA GLU A 64 0.86 -2.19 18.44
C GLU A 64 1.00 -1.65 17.03
N ALA A 65 2.22 -1.27 16.64
CA ALA A 65 2.46 -0.73 15.30
C ALA A 65 2.16 -1.80 14.23
N LEU A 66 2.63 -3.03 14.46
CA LEU A 66 2.35 -4.14 13.54
C LEU A 66 0.85 -4.36 13.39
N GLU A 67 0.14 -4.42 14.51
CA GLU A 67 -1.30 -4.65 14.47
C GLU A 67 -2.02 -3.54 13.72
N TYR A 68 -1.61 -2.30 13.97
CA TYR A 68 -2.23 -1.16 13.29
C TYR A 68 -2.03 -1.25 11.77
N PHE A 69 -0.79 -1.38 11.32
CA PHE A 69 -0.51 -1.36 9.89
C PHE A 69 -1.09 -2.58 9.18
N ILE A 70 -1.01 -3.75 9.79
CA ILE A 70 -1.55 -4.96 9.17
C ILE A 70 -3.06 -4.86 9.02
N SER A 71 -3.77 -4.39 10.05
CA SER A 71 -5.22 -4.29 9.97
C SER A 71 -5.67 -3.20 9.01
N GLU A 72 -4.96 -2.07 8.95
CA GLU A 72 -5.28 -1.03 7.98
C GLU A 72 -5.02 -1.49 6.55
N TYR A 73 -3.90 -2.17 6.32
CA TYR A 73 -3.60 -2.69 5.00
C TYR A 73 -4.63 -3.74 4.57
N ARG A 74 -5.02 -4.62 5.50
CA ARG A 74 -6.02 -5.64 5.19
C ARG A 74 -7.32 -4.99 4.71
N LYS A 75 -7.79 -3.97 5.42
CA LYS A 75 -9.02 -3.29 5.03
C LYS A 75 -8.91 -2.67 3.64
N MET A 76 -7.81 -1.99 3.38
CA MET A 76 -7.61 -1.33 2.09
C MET A 76 -7.52 -2.35 0.96
N LEU A 77 -6.80 -3.44 1.19
CA LEU A 77 -6.67 -4.47 0.16
C LEU A 77 -8.00 -5.16 -0.10
N GLU A 78 -8.74 -5.49 0.95
CA GLU A 78 -10.06 -6.09 0.77
C GLU A 78 -10.99 -5.20 -0.02
N GLU A 79 -11.03 -3.92 0.31
CA GLU A 79 -11.88 -2.98 -0.40
C GLU A 79 -11.51 -2.87 -1.87
N ASN A 80 -10.21 -2.84 -2.16
CA ASN A 80 -9.75 -2.74 -3.54
C ASN A 80 -10.01 -4.02 -4.32
N LEU A 81 -9.81 -5.18 -3.70
CA LEU A 81 -10.11 -6.45 -4.35
C LEU A 81 -11.60 -6.56 -4.65
N ASP A 82 -12.45 -6.18 -3.70
CA ASP A 82 -13.90 -6.21 -3.91
C ASP A 82 -14.32 -5.29 -5.03
N GLU A 83 -13.71 -4.12 -5.12
CA GLU A 83 -14.00 -3.18 -6.19
C GLU A 83 -13.61 -3.77 -7.57
N TYR A 84 -12.45 -4.41 -7.64
CA TYR A 84 -12.02 -5.04 -8.90
C TYR A 84 -12.87 -6.25 -9.25
N ILE A 85 -13.33 -7.00 -8.25
CA ILE A 85 -14.23 -8.12 -8.49
C ILE A 85 -15.55 -7.64 -9.07
N GLU A 86 -16.12 -6.59 -8.46
CA GLU A 86 -17.43 -6.08 -8.87
C GLU A 86 -17.37 -5.41 -10.23
N HIS A 87 -16.28 -4.73 -10.55
CA HIS A 87 -16.16 -3.95 -11.78
C HIS A 87 -15.00 -4.45 -12.64
N PHE A 88 -14.82 -5.75 -12.71
CA PHE A 88 -13.67 -6.37 -13.38
C PHE A 88 -13.52 -5.86 -14.81
N ASP A 89 -14.59 -5.89 -15.59
CA ASP A 89 -14.51 -5.48 -16.99
C ASP A 89 -14.19 -4.00 -17.16
N LYS A 90 -14.66 -3.18 -16.22
CA LYS A 90 -14.36 -1.75 -16.26
C LYS A 90 -12.86 -1.48 -16.09
N TYR A 91 -12.23 -2.21 -15.16
CA TYR A 91 -10.82 -1.97 -14.85
C TYR A 91 -9.87 -2.74 -15.77
N MET A 92 -10.23 -3.95 -16.11
CA MET A 92 -9.33 -4.86 -16.86
C MET A 92 -9.68 -4.96 -18.33
N GLY A 93 -10.88 -4.48 -18.71
CA GLY A 93 -11.40 -4.61 -20.07
C GLY A 93 -12.03 -5.96 -20.33
N PRO A 94 -13.09 -6.00 -21.17
CA PRO A 94 -13.78 -7.26 -21.49
C PRO A 94 -12.82 -8.24 -22.13
N GLY A 95 -12.77 -9.46 -21.59
CA GLY A 95 -11.95 -10.50 -22.16
C GLY A 95 -10.47 -10.25 -22.09
N SER A 96 -10.03 -9.36 -21.21
CA SER A 96 -8.63 -8.98 -21.16
C SER A 96 -7.71 -10.12 -20.75
N GLY A 97 -8.23 -11.09 -20.04
CA GLY A 97 -7.39 -12.20 -19.61
C GLY A 97 -6.24 -11.76 -18.76
N ALA A 98 -6.37 -10.63 -18.12
CA ALA A 98 -5.36 -10.15 -17.18
C ALA A 98 -4.00 -9.98 -17.81
N SER A 99 -3.97 -9.47 -18.95
CA SER A 99 -2.68 -9.15 -19.53
C SER A 99 -1.95 -8.23 -18.59
N GLY A 100 -0.85 -8.38 -18.42
CA GLY A 100 -0.15 -7.67 -17.53
C GLY A 100 0.46 -6.46 -17.74
#